data_b238175ac9080f8cb9b7c1784438981c
#
_entry.id   b238175ac9080f8cb9b7c1784438981c
#
_cell.length_a   1.000
_cell.length_b   1.000
_cell.length_c   1.000
_cell.angle_alpha   90.00
_cell.angle_beta   90.00
_cell.angle_gamma   90.00
#
_symmetry.space_group_name_H-M   'P 1'
#
loop_
_entity.id
_entity.type
_entity.pdbx_description
1 polymer ?
#
loop_
_entity_poly.entity_id
_entity_poly.type
_entity_poly.pdbx_seq_one_letter_code
_entity_poly.pdbx_strand_id
1 'polypeptide(L)'
;SGLLGSSLIETLFEKHTGPSPLQIRALYRKQIPAIQFADKIEWIEGDVLDVVVLEEAIKGVEQVYHCAAIVSFDPKQKLRMHATNVEGTANVVNACIDANVKKLLFVSSVAALGRIRENGPINESMNWSEETSNSEYGKTKYLAEMEVWRGIGEGLEAVIVNPVIILGNGDWNGGSSGIFKSVYNRFPWYTNGVSGFVDVKDVSRAMLQLMNSSITAQRFIISGHNTPYRTIFNLIADAFKVPRPHKRVTPVLAAIVWRLEAVKALFTGKSPLLTKETTLTAQAIVNFDNSKLLKALPDFSYTPIEETINRVAQELTEKYNLKG
;
A
#
# COMPACT_ATOMS: atom_id res chain seq x y z
N SER A 1 -2.49 7.03 -11.18
CA SER A 1 -3.08 6.16 -10.17
C SER A 1 -2.37 4.82 -10.11
N GLY A 2 -2.13 4.33 -8.89
CA GLY A 2 -1.56 3.02 -8.65
C GLY A 2 -2.64 1.97 -8.32
N LEU A 3 -2.22 0.78 -7.90
CA LEU A 3 -3.11 -0.34 -7.54
C LEU A 3 -4.27 0.11 -6.63
N LEU A 4 -3.98 0.73 -5.49
CA LEU A 4 -5.01 1.12 -4.51
C LEU A 4 -5.89 2.28 -5.02
N GLY A 5 -5.30 3.30 -5.67
CA GLY A 5 -6.07 4.41 -6.19
C GLY A 5 -7.05 3.98 -7.29
N SER A 6 -6.67 3.03 -8.14
CA SER A 6 -7.56 2.45 -9.16
C SER A 6 -8.71 1.67 -8.52
N SER A 7 -8.41 0.78 -7.58
CA SER A 7 -9.43 0.02 -6.84
C SER A 7 -10.38 0.93 -6.03
N LEU A 8 -9.87 2.01 -5.44
CA LEU A 8 -10.69 2.98 -4.73
C LEU A 8 -11.70 3.67 -5.67
N ILE A 9 -11.24 4.11 -6.85
CA ILE A 9 -12.11 4.74 -7.84
C ILE A 9 -13.25 3.80 -8.25
N GLU A 10 -12.93 2.54 -8.55
CA GLU A 10 -13.94 1.53 -8.87
C GLU A 10 -14.93 1.34 -7.70
N THR A 11 -14.42 1.20 -6.48
CA THR A 11 -15.24 1.07 -5.26
C THR A 11 -16.14 2.28 -5.03
N LEU A 12 -15.66 3.50 -5.30
CA LEU A 12 -16.45 4.72 -5.18
C LEU A 12 -17.64 4.71 -6.13
N PHE A 13 -17.46 4.33 -7.40
CA PHE A 13 -18.57 4.23 -8.35
C PHE A 13 -19.53 3.08 -8.03
N GLU A 14 -19.03 1.90 -7.66
CA GLU A 14 -19.84 0.73 -7.33
C GLU A 14 -20.71 0.91 -6.08
N LYS A 15 -20.22 1.68 -5.11
CA LYS A 15 -20.91 1.88 -3.82
C LYS A 15 -21.63 3.22 -3.71
N HIS A 16 -21.57 4.05 -4.75
CA HIS A 16 -22.30 5.31 -4.73
C HIS A 16 -23.80 5.10 -4.80
N THR A 17 -24.52 5.54 -3.78
CA THR A 17 -25.99 5.45 -3.68
C THR A 17 -26.66 6.81 -3.53
N GLY A 18 -25.88 7.89 -3.64
CA GLY A 18 -26.40 9.26 -3.50
C GLY A 18 -27.30 9.67 -4.67
N PRO A 19 -28.21 10.64 -4.45
CA PRO A 19 -29.13 11.12 -5.49
C PRO A 19 -28.43 11.92 -6.60
N SER A 20 -27.29 12.53 -6.30
CA SER A 20 -26.50 13.33 -7.26
C SER A 20 -25.40 12.48 -7.89
N PRO A 21 -25.04 12.70 -9.16
CA PRO A 21 -23.91 12.01 -9.78
C PRO A 21 -22.63 12.21 -8.99
N LEU A 22 -21.88 11.13 -8.79
CA LEU A 22 -20.54 11.19 -8.18
C LEU A 22 -19.58 11.93 -9.11
N GLN A 23 -18.93 12.97 -8.61
CA GLN A 23 -17.91 13.70 -9.33
C GLN A 23 -16.54 13.32 -8.75
N ILE A 24 -15.67 12.76 -9.57
CA ILE A 24 -14.33 12.39 -9.17
C ILE A 24 -13.33 13.16 -10.02
N ARG A 25 -12.38 13.80 -9.35
CA ARG A 25 -11.20 14.41 -9.94
C ARG A 25 -9.97 13.60 -9.54
N ALA A 26 -9.13 13.20 -10.48
CA ALA A 26 -7.99 12.34 -10.19
C ALA A 26 -6.73 12.82 -10.91
N LEU A 27 -5.61 12.81 -10.17
CA LEU A 27 -4.29 13.15 -10.75
C LEU A 27 -3.66 11.94 -11.45
N TYR A 28 -3.04 12.20 -12.62
CA TYR A 28 -2.16 11.24 -13.29
C TYR A 28 -0.86 11.93 -13.73
N ARG A 29 0.25 11.18 -13.84
CA ARG A 29 1.57 11.76 -14.17
C ARG A 29 2.01 11.53 -15.62
N LYS A 30 1.68 10.40 -16.21
CA LYS A 30 2.17 10.00 -17.55
C LYS A 30 1.06 9.56 -18.47
N GLN A 31 0.15 8.75 -17.94
CA GLN A 31 -0.98 8.22 -18.69
C GLN A 31 -2.16 7.97 -17.75
N ILE A 32 -3.35 8.15 -18.27
CA ILE A 32 -4.58 7.79 -17.59
C ILE A 32 -4.60 6.26 -17.48
N PRO A 33 -4.86 5.71 -16.27
CA PRO A 33 -4.92 4.26 -16.10
C PRO A 33 -6.10 3.65 -16.84
N ALA A 34 -5.90 2.48 -17.43
CA ALA A 34 -6.97 1.70 -18.03
C ALA A 34 -7.77 1.01 -16.90
N ILE A 35 -8.77 1.71 -16.38
CA ILE A 35 -9.68 1.24 -15.33
C ILE A 35 -11.12 1.41 -15.75
N GLN A 36 -12.03 0.68 -15.09
CA GLN A 36 -13.46 0.88 -15.26
C GLN A 36 -13.84 2.31 -14.85
N PHE A 37 -14.80 2.91 -15.54
CA PHE A 37 -15.28 4.30 -15.31
C PHE A 37 -14.26 5.41 -15.59
N ALA A 38 -13.15 5.13 -16.29
CA ALA A 38 -12.14 6.16 -16.61
C ALA A 38 -12.73 7.35 -17.39
N ASP A 39 -13.74 7.12 -18.20
CA ASP A 39 -14.50 8.10 -18.97
C ASP A 39 -15.39 9.03 -18.14
N LYS A 40 -15.66 8.66 -16.88
CA LYS A 40 -16.48 9.43 -15.93
C LYS A 40 -15.69 10.29 -14.95
N ILE A 41 -14.38 10.36 -15.12
CA ILE A 41 -13.45 11.01 -14.20
C ILE A 41 -12.86 12.24 -14.85
N GLU A 42 -12.81 13.34 -14.12
CA GLU A 42 -12.01 14.50 -14.49
C GLU A 42 -10.53 14.21 -14.19
N TRP A 43 -9.77 13.90 -15.24
CA TRP A 43 -8.35 13.62 -15.13
C TRP A 43 -7.50 14.88 -15.25
N ILE A 44 -6.67 15.14 -14.26
CA ILE A 44 -5.72 16.27 -14.26
C ILE A 44 -4.30 15.72 -14.34
N GLU A 45 -3.53 16.17 -15.33
CA GLU A 45 -2.10 15.87 -15.42
C GLU A 45 -1.34 16.66 -14.36
N GLY A 46 -0.59 15.97 -13.49
CA GLY A 46 0.17 16.64 -12.42
C GLY A 46 0.90 15.69 -11.50
N ASP A 47 1.78 16.27 -10.70
CA ASP A 47 2.52 15.60 -9.63
C ASP A 47 2.16 16.24 -8.28
N VAL A 48 2.20 15.48 -7.20
CA VAL A 48 2.00 16.00 -5.83
C VAL A 48 3.08 17.00 -5.39
N LEU A 49 4.15 17.12 -6.17
CA LEU A 49 5.19 18.13 -5.99
C LEU A 49 4.87 19.46 -6.70
N ASP A 50 3.85 19.48 -7.54
CA ASP A 50 3.40 20.70 -8.23
C ASP A 50 2.25 21.35 -7.45
N VAL A 51 2.59 22.37 -6.65
CA VAL A 51 1.66 23.08 -5.78
C VAL A 51 0.55 23.75 -6.57
N VAL A 52 0.86 24.34 -7.71
CA VAL A 52 -0.14 25.05 -8.54
C VAL A 52 -1.20 24.10 -9.08
N VAL A 53 -0.76 22.93 -9.57
CA VAL A 53 -1.68 21.90 -10.05
C VAL A 53 -2.52 21.34 -8.90
N LEU A 54 -1.94 21.17 -7.69
CA LEU A 54 -2.69 20.71 -6.53
C LEU A 54 -3.77 21.70 -6.09
N GLU A 55 -3.45 22.99 -6.03
CA GLU A 55 -4.41 24.03 -5.69
C GLU A 55 -5.60 24.04 -6.66
N GLU A 56 -5.33 23.94 -7.97
CA GLU A 56 -6.39 23.85 -8.99
C GLU A 56 -7.19 22.55 -8.84
N ALA A 57 -6.52 21.41 -8.67
CA ALA A 57 -7.16 20.10 -8.55
C ALA A 57 -8.06 19.98 -7.31
N ILE A 58 -7.71 20.63 -6.20
CA ILE A 58 -8.44 20.54 -4.93
C ILE A 58 -9.53 21.61 -4.80
N LYS A 59 -9.50 22.63 -5.62
CA LYS A 59 -10.50 23.72 -5.58
C LYS A 59 -11.93 23.20 -5.72
N GLY A 60 -12.75 23.45 -4.70
CA GLY A 60 -14.16 23.03 -4.65
C GLY A 60 -14.36 21.53 -4.37
N VAL A 61 -13.32 20.80 -4.00
CA VAL A 61 -13.38 19.39 -3.62
C VAL A 61 -13.75 19.28 -2.14
N GLU A 62 -14.69 18.40 -1.80
CA GLU A 62 -15.12 18.18 -0.42
C GLU A 62 -14.27 17.12 0.31
N GLN A 63 -13.86 16.07 -0.40
CA GLN A 63 -13.15 14.92 0.17
C GLN A 63 -11.90 14.61 -0.65
N VAL A 64 -10.78 14.40 0.01
CA VAL A 64 -9.51 14.07 -0.65
C VAL A 64 -9.01 12.71 -0.15
N TYR A 65 -8.68 11.82 -1.10
CA TYR A 65 -8.01 10.55 -0.83
C TYR A 65 -6.56 10.64 -1.31
N HIS A 66 -5.62 10.73 -0.41
CA HIS A 66 -4.21 10.83 -0.74
C HIS A 66 -3.54 9.44 -0.75
N CYS A 67 -3.50 8.82 -1.94
CA CYS A 67 -2.90 7.50 -2.17
C CYS A 67 -1.52 7.57 -2.85
N ALA A 68 -1.06 8.77 -3.24
CA ALA A 68 0.17 8.92 -3.97
C ALA A 68 1.39 8.67 -3.08
N ALA A 69 2.21 7.70 -3.46
CA ALA A 69 3.48 7.40 -2.79
C ALA A 69 4.40 6.59 -3.71
N ILE A 70 5.69 6.66 -3.44
CA ILE A 70 6.69 5.74 -3.99
C ILE A 70 7.00 4.69 -2.92
N VAL A 71 6.89 3.41 -3.30
CA VAL A 71 7.32 2.26 -2.49
C VAL A 71 8.59 1.71 -3.13
N SER A 72 9.72 1.85 -2.46
CA SER A 72 11.00 1.33 -2.96
C SER A 72 11.93 0.94 -1.82
N PHE A 73 12.68 -0.15 -2.04
CA PHE A 73 13.76 -0.60 -1.17
C PHE A 73 15.13 -0.41 -1.85
N ASP A 74 15.17 0.27 -3.00
CA ASP A 74 16.40 0.63 -3.70
C ASP A 74 16.96 1.93 -3.10
N PRO A 75 18.19 1.91 -2.57
CA PRO A 75 18.84 3.10 -2.02
C PRO A 75 18.92 4.28 -3.00
N LYS A 76 19.00 4.02 -4.31
CA LYS A 76 19.01 5.04 -5.37
C LYS A 76 17.72 5.87 -5.43
N GLN A 77 16.60 5.33 -4.92
CA GLN A 77 15.30 6.01 -4.92
C GLN A 77 15.06 6.86 -3.66
N LYS A 78 15.99 6.88 -2.70
CA LYS A 78 15.81 7.53 -1.39
C LYS A 78 15.37 8.99 -1.50
N LEU A 79 16.08 9.82 -2.26
CA LEU A 79 15.76 11.24 -2.40
C LEU A 79 14.40 11.46 -3.07
N ARG A 80 14.14 10.72 -4.15
CA ARG A 80 12.87 10.80 -4.86
C ARG A 80 11.70 10.33 -4.01
N MET A 81 11.92 9.26 -3.21
CA MET A 81 10.92 8.74 -2.29
C MET A 81 10.62 9.76 -1.18
N HIS A 82 11.65 10.42 -0.63
CA HIS A 82 11.49 11.48 0.36
C HIS A 82 10.67 12.65 -0.22
N ALA A 83 11.07 13.20 -1.35
CA ALA A 83 10.34 14.28 -2.01
C ALA A 83 8.87 13.91 -2.24
N THR A 84 8.59 12.78 -2.94
CA THR A 84 7.21 12.40 -3.25
C THR A 84 6.38 12.07 -2.01
N ASN A 85 6.95 11.31 -1.04
CA ASN A 85 6.17 10.82 0.09
C ASN A 85 6.01 11.87 1.19
N VAL A 86 7.02 12.68 1.46
CA VAL A 86 6.99 13.67 2.55
C VAL A 86 6.57 15.04 2.04
N GLU A 87 7.35 15.63 1.12
CA GLU A 87 7.06 16.97 0.59
C GLU A 87 5.75 16.98 -0.20
N GLY A 88 5.51 15.93 -1.03
CA GLY A 88 4.24 15.77 -1.72
C GLY A 88 3.04 15.64 -0.78
N THR A 89 3.18 14.98 0.37
CA THR A 89 2.12 14.92 1.38
C THR A 89 1.92 16.26 2.07
N ALA A 90 3.01 16.97 2.39
CA ALA A 90 2.91 18.33 2.94
C ALA A 90 2.16 19.28 1.99
N ASN A 91 2.45 19.22 0.68
CA ASN A 91 1.74 20.01 -0.32
C ASN A 91 0.24 19.68 -0.39
N VAL A 92 -0.12 18.38 -0.37
CA VAL A 92 -1.54 17.96 -0.35
C VAL A 92 -2.24 18.45 0.91
N VAL A 93 -1.60 18.33 2.08
CA VAL A 93 -2.16 18.83 3.35
C VAL A 93 -2.40 20.33 3.31
N ASN A 94 -1.41 21.12 2.87
CA ASN A 94 -1.54 22.55 2.73
C ASN A 94 -2.68 22.94 1.78
N ALA A 95 -2.72 22.34 0.59
CA ALA A 95 -3.78 22.61 -0.38
C ALA A 95 -5.18 22.22 0.14
N CYS A 96 -5.29 21.16 0.97
CA CYS A 96 -6.55 20.79 1.63
C CYS A 96 -7.00 21.85 2.66
N ILE A 97 -6.05 22.39 3.44
CA ILE A 97 -6.33 23.45 4.41
C ILE A 97 -6.79 24.71 3.69
N ASP A 98 -6.05 25.18 2.70
CA ASP A 98 -6.32 26.39 1.95
C ASP A 98 -7.66 26.34 1.19
N ALA A 99 -8.02 25.16 0.67
CA ALA A 99 -9.30 24.94 0.00
C ALA A 99 -10.48 24.61 0.93
N ASN A 100 -10.27 24.57 2.24
CA ASN A 100 -11.26 24.16 3.24
C ASN A 100 -11.90 22.80 2.92
N VAL A 101 -11.09 21.80 2.56
CA VAL A 101 -11.55 20.44 2.33
C VAL A 101 -12.22 19.87 3.58
N LYS A 102 -13.41 19.28 3.44
CA LYS A 102 -14.17 18.73 4.57
C LYS A 102 -13.43 17.59 5.25
N LYS A 103 -12.77 16.70 4.48
CA LYS A 103 -12.02 15.59 5.07
C LYS A 103 -10.93 15.06 4.14
N LEU A 104 -9.77 14.77 4.71
CA LEU A 104 -8.65 14.09 4.09
C LEU A 104 -8.54 12.65 4.60
N LEU A 105 -8.42 11.67 3.70
CA LEU A 105 -7.97 10.32 4.05
C LEU A 105 -6.58 10.09 3.46
N PHE A 106 -5.61 9.82 4.34
CA PHE A 106 -4.23 9.55 3.97
C PHE A 106 -3.90 8.07 4.04
N VAL A 107 -3.34 7.54 2.97
CA VAL A 107 -2.83 6.17 2.92
C VAL A 107 -1.36 6.15 3.34
N SER A 108 -1.12 5.74 4.57
CA SER A 108 0.21 5.47 5.10
C SER A 108 0.62 4.00 4.87
N SER A 109 1.23 3.37 5.83
CA SER A 109 1.64 1.95 5.82
C SER A 109 1.93 1.50 7.25
N VAL A 110 1.78 0.21 7.54
CA VAL A 110 2.32 -0.36 8.79
C VAL A 110 3.84 -0.19 8.92
N ALA A 111 4.55 0.12 7.85
CA ALA A 111 5.97 0.45 7.88
C ALA A 111 6.27 1.78 8.61
N ALA A 112 5.28 2.67 8.74
CA ALA A 112 5.38 3.91 9.51
C ALA A 112 5.23 3.70 11.03
N LEU A 113 4.80 2.52 11.45
CA LEU A 113 4.63 2.19 12.87
C LEU A 113 5.94 1.64 13.45
N GLY A 114 6.21 1.98 14.71
CA GLY A 114 7.30 1.39 15.46
C GLY A 114 7.09 -0.12 15.68
N ARG A 115 8.16 -0.81 15.98
CA ARG A 115 8.11 -2.21 16.40
C ARG A 115 8.62 -2.27 17.83
N ILE A 116 7.75 -2.55 18.78
CA ILE A 116 8.18 -2.83 20.16
C ILE A 116 8.93 -4.15 20.12
N ARG A 117 10.07 -4.25 20.84
CA ARG A 117 10.86 -5.48 20.96
C ARG A 117 10.16 -6.57 21.77
N GLU A 118 9.02 -6.26 22.40
CA GLU A 118 8.20 -7.18 23.16
C GLU A 118 7.31 -8.03 22.25
N ASN A 119 7.08 -9.29 22.61
CA ASN A 119 6.39 -10.33 21.84
C ASN A 119 4.86 -10.07 21.69
N GLY A 120 4.45 -8.96 21.09
CA GLY A 120 3.05 -8.62 20.87
C GLY A 120 2.75 -8.24 19.43
N PRO A 121 1.47 -8.25 19.00
CA PRO A 121 1.09 -7.75 17.71
C PRO A 121 1.31 -6.23 17.61
N ILE A 122 1.71 -5.76 16.43
CA ILE A 122 1.83 -4.33 16.14
C ILE A 122 0.43 -3.72 16.10
N ASN A 123 0.24 -2.63 16.84
CA ASN A 123 -1.01 -1.87 16.87
C ASN A 123 -0.77 -0.36 16.68
N GLU A 124 -1.84 0.41 16.63
CA GLU A 124 -1.79 1.85 16.34
C GLU A 124 -1.18 2.71 17.47
N SER A 125 -0.97 2.17 18.65
CA SER A 125 -0.30 2.90 19.75
C SER A 125 1.22 2.96 19.59
N MET A 126 1.79 2.14 18.69
CA MET A 126 3.22 2.07 18.49
C MET A 126 3.74 3.25 17.71
N ASN A 127 4.72 3.96 18.29
CA ASN A 127 5.38 5.08 17.64
C ASN A 127 6.67 4.62 16.96
N TRP A 128 6.90 5.20 15.78
CA TRP A 128 8.13 4.98 15.04
C TRP A 128 9.34 5.54 15.82
N SER A 129 10.45 4.82 15.76
CA SER A 129 11.76 5.31 16.21
C SER A 129 12.85 4.79 15.28
N GLU A 130 13.98 5.48 15.21
CA GLU A 130 15.13 5.04 14.38
C GLU A 130 15.66 3.66 14.78
N GLU A 131 15.51 3.28 16.05
CA GLU A 131 15.90 1.97 16.56
C GLU A 131 14.96 0.84 16.14
N THR A 132 13.70 1.15 15.86
CA THR A 132 12.65 0.16 15.59
C THR A 132 12.35 -0.04 14.12
N SER A 133 12.73 0.91 13.25
CA SER A 133 12.54 0.80 11.80
C SER A 133 13.85 1.02 11.07
N ASN A 134 14.24 0.04 10.25
CA ASN A 134 15.45 0.10 9.44
C ASN A 134 15.14 0.42 7.96
N SER A 135 13.91 0.85 7.66
CA SER A 135 13.41 1.04 6.30
C SER A 135 13.35 2.51 5.95
N GLU A 136 14.07 2.92 4.92
CA GLU A 136 13.95 4.28 4.37
C GLU A 136 12.51 4.54 3.91
N TYR A 137 11.84 3.54 3.34
CA TYR A 137 10.42 3.64 3.03
C TYR A 137 9.56 3.90 4.27
N GLY A 138 9.77 3.12 5.35
CA GLY A 138 9.05 3.32 6.62
C GLY A 138 9.28 4.71 7.21
N LYS A 139 10.53 5.20 7.16
CA LYS A 139 10.87 6.56 7.59
C LYS A 139 10.11 7.62 6.79
N THR A 140 10.04 7.49 5.46
CA THR A 140 9.29 8.47 4.65
C THR A 140 7.79 8.42 4.91
N LYS A 141 7.20 7.24 5.17
CA LYS A 141 5.78 7.12 5.52
C LYS A 141 5.47 7.68 6.90
N TYR A 142 6.36 7.48 7.88
CA TYR A 142 6.25 8.12 9.19
C TYR A 142 6.30 9.65 9.10
N LEU A 143 7.29 10.19 8.38
CA LEU A 143 7.41 11.65 8.21
C LEU A 143 6.19 12.23 7.47
N ALA A 144 5.67 11.52 6.46
CA ALA A 144 4.43 11.90 5.79
C ALA A 144 3.20 11.87 6.73
N GLU A 145 3.12 10.89 7.66
CA GLU A 145 2.09 10.91 8.71
C GLU A 145 2.22 12.16 9.59
N MET A 146 3.44 12.58 9.93
CA MET A 146 3.65 13.79 10.74
C MET A 146 3.12 15.04 10.04
N GLU A 147 3.20 15.15 8.72
CA GLU A 147 2.57 16.23 7.97
C GLU A 147 1.04 16.19 8.07
N VAL A 148 0.44 15.01 8.03
CA VAL A 148 -1.02 14.88 8.22
C VAL A 148 -1.42 15.21 9.66
N TRP A 149 -0.64 14.76 10.66
CA TRP A 149 -0.87 15.13 12.07
C TRP A 149 -0.71 16.64 12.31
N ARG A 150 0.25 17.29 11.61
CA ARG A 150 0.36 18.76 11.60
C ARG A 150 -0.91 19.39 11.07
N GLY A 151 -1.40 18.95 9.90
CA GLY A 151 -2.65 19.45 9.32
C GLY A 151 -3.87 19.27 10.24
N ILE A 152 -3.95 18.14 10.96
CA ILE A 152 -4.98 17.93 11.99
C ILE A 152 -4.84 18.96 13.12
N GLY A 153 -3.63 19.25 13.57
CA GLY A 153 -3.37 20.29 14.57
C GLY A 153 -3.73 21.70 14.09
N GLU A 154 -3.74 21.95 12.79
CA GLU A 154 -4.16 23.18 12.13
C GLU A 154 -5.67 23.22 11.80
N GLY A 155 -6.43 22.17 12.16
CA GLY A 155 -7.87 22.12 12.01
C GLY A 155 -8.40 21.29 10.83
N LEU A 156 -7.53 20.64 10.05
CA LEU A 156 -7.96 19.74 8.98
C LEU A 156 -8.58 18.45 9.56
N GLU A 157 -9.81 18.14 9.21
CA GLU A 157 -10.33 16.82 9.51
C GLU A 157 -9.64 15.77 8.66
N ALA A 158 -8.93 14.82 9.29
CA ALA A 158 -8.25 13.77 8.58
C ALA A 158 -8.29 12.43 9.31
N VAL A 159 -8.21 11.35 8.51
CA VAL A 159 -8.05 9.98 8.99
C VAL A 159 -6.89 9.30 8.24
N ILE A 160 -6.12 8.50 8.95
CA ILE A 160 -4.94 7.82 8.41
C ILE A 160 -5.21 6.32 8.38
N VAL A 161 -4.85 5.67 7.29
CA VAL A 161 -4.89 4.21 7.20
C VAL A 161 -3.47 3.66 7.01
N ASN A 162 -3.14 2.59 7.74
CA ASN A 162 -1.85 1.90 7.70
C ASN A 162 -2.07 0.47 7.16
N PRO A 163 -2.17 0.29 5.83
CA PRO A 163 -2.31 -1.03 5.26
C PRO A 163 -1.04 -1.87 5.45
N VAL A 164 -1.25 -3.18 5.59
CA VAL A 164 -0.23 -4.22 5.46
C VAL A 164 0.06 -4.49 3.97
N ILE A 165 0.58 -5.68 3.61
CA ILE A 165 0.82 -6.05 2.21
C ILE A 165 -0.52 -6.16 1.48
N ILE A 166 -0.78 -5.22 0.55
CA ILE A 166 -2.02 -5.15 -0.23
C ILE A 166 -1.90 -6.11 -1.41
N LEU A 167 -2.83 -7.06 -1.53
CA LEU A 167 -2.91 -7.99 -2.65
C LEU A 167 -3.92 -7.49 -3.69
N GLY A 168 -3.51 -7.44 -4.96
CA GLY A 168 -4.34 -6.98 -6.07
C GLY A 168 -3.64 -7.10 -7.42
N ASN A 169 -4.35 -6.82 -8.51
CA ASN A 169 -3.90 -6.95 -9.90
C ASN A 169 -3.08 -5.74 -10.39
N GLY A 170 -2.06 -5.35 -9.63
CA GLY A 170 -1.18 -4.22 -9.95
C GLY A 170 -0.25 -4.44 -11.15
N ASP A 171 0.91 -3.78 -11.10
CA ASP A 171 1.97 -4.01 -12.07
C ASP A 171 2.61 -5.39 -11.85
N TRP A 172 2.62 -6.20 -12.91
CA TRP A 172 3.21 -7.55 -12.91
C TRP A 172 4.68 -7.58 -12.48
N ASN A 173 5.40 -6.48 -12.72
CA ASN A 173 6.83 -6.36 -12.47
C ASN A 173 7.16 -5.69 -11.13
N GLY A 174 6.15 -5.25 -10.37
CA GLY A 174 6.36 -4.47 -9.16
C GLY A 174 5.38 -4.75 -8.04
N GLY A 175 5.67 -4.20 -6.87
CA GLY A 175 4.81 -4.29 -5.69
C GLY A 175 4.47 -5.72 -5.27
N SER A 176 3.28 -5.90 -4.72
CA SER A 176 2.78 -7.22 -4.29
C SER A 176 2.44 -8.17 -5.45
N SER A 177 2.11 -7.64 -6.65
CA SER A 177 1.90 -8.46 -7.85
C SER A 177 3.17 -9.18 -8.27
N GLY A 178 4.36 -8.66 -7.93
CA GLY A 178 5.65 -9.35 -8.12
C GLY A 178 5.75 -10.67 -7.36
N ILE A 179 5.01 -10.84 -6.25
CA ILE A 179 4.93 -12.11 -5.52
C ILE A 179 4.23 -13.16 -6.40
N PHE A 180 3.08 -12.78 -7.00
CA PHE A 180 2.34 -13.65 -7.94
C PHE A 180 3.20 -14.03 -9.14
N LYS A 181 3.90 -13.05 -9.73
CA LYS A 181 4.83 -13.30 -10.84
C LYS A 181 5.92 -14.30 -10.48
N SER A 182 6.53 -14.14 -9.30
CA SER A 182 7.61 -15.02 -8.85
C SER A 182 7.13 -16.46 -8.73
N VAL A 183 5.96 -16.68 -8.13
CA VAL A 183 5.38 -18.02 -7.97
C VAL A 183 4.93 -18.59 -9.32
N TYR A 184 4.27 -17.82 -10.18
CA TYR A 184 3.92 -18.22 -11.54
C TYR A 184 5.13 -18.70 -12.33
N ASN A 185 6.27 -18.02 -12.21
CA ASN A 185 7.55 -18.40 -12.81
C ASN A 185 8.25 -19.56 -12.09
N ARG A 186 7.54 -20.29 -11.21
CA ARG A 186 8.04 -21.48 -10.51
C ARG A 186 9.27 -21.18 -9.62
N PHE A 187 9.30 -20.00 -8.96
CA PHE A 187 10.34 -19.70 -8.01
C PHE A 187 10.34 -20.72 -6.86
N PRO A 188 11.42 -21.49 -6.66
CA PRO A 188 11.36 -22.67 -5.81
C PRO A 188 11.52 -22.39 -4.32
N TRP A 189 11.81 -21.13 -3.92
CA TRP A 189 12.18 -20.78 -2.56
C TRP A 189 11.04 -20.16 -1.77
N TYR A 190 10.96 -20.45 -0.46
CA TYR A 190 10.04 -19.82 0.48
C TYR A 190 10.72 -19.46 1.79
N THR A 191 10.11 -18.57 2.57
CA THR A 191 10.51 -18.21 3.94
C THR A 191 9.44 -18.62 4.92
N ASN A 192 9.81 -18.77 6.21
CA ASN A 192 8.87 -19.06 7.30
C ASN A 192 8.42 -17.80 8.04
N GLY A 193 8.76 -16.61 7.57
CA GLY A 193 8.26 -15.37 8.13
C GLY A 193 6.75 -15.26 8.03
N VAL A 194 6.17 -14.46 8.91
CA VAL A 194 4.74 -14.12 8.94
C VAL A 194 4.60 -12.62 8.72
N SER A 195 3.60 -12.23 7.95
CA SER A 195 3.24 -10.82 7.77
C SER A 195 1.73 -10.67 7.64
N GLY A 196 1.25 -9.43 7.66
CA GLY A 196 -0.14 -9.10 7.37
C GLY A 196 -0.36 -9.03 5.85
N PHE A 197 -1.52 -9.53 5.41
CA PHE A 197 -1.99 -9.45 4.03
C PHE A 197 -3.43 -8.97 4.00
N VAL A 198 -3.79 -8.19 2.99
CA VAL A 198 -5.14 -7.65 2.83
C VAL A 198 -5.50 -7.52 1.35
N ASP A 199 -6.75 -7.75 1.03
CA ASP A 199 -7.32 -7.51 -0.30
C ASP A 199 -7.35 -6.00 -0.59
N VAL A 200 -6.97 -5.59 -1.80
CA VAL A 200 -7.06 -4.20 -2.24
C VAL A 200 -8.47 -3.65 -2.18
N LYS A 201 -9.48 -4.48 -2.45
CA LYS A 201 -10.90 -4.10 -2.36
C LYS A 201 -11.33 -3.87 -0.92
N ASP A 202 -10.80 -4.64 0.04
CA ASP A 202 -11.06 -4.42 1.47
C ASP A 202 -10.45 -3.10 1.94
N VAL A 203 -9.23 -2.77 1.51
CA VAL A 203 -8.63 -1.47 1.81
C VAL A 203 -9.50 -0.35 1.26
N SER A 204 -9.95 -0.44 0.00
CA SER A 204 -10.82 0.56 -0.63
C SER A 204 -12.16 0.70 0.09
N ARG A 205 -12.79 -0.42 0.52
CA ARG A 205 -14.04 -0.41 1.30
C ARG A 205 -13.87 0.24 2.67
N ALA A 206 -12.77 -0.09 3.37
CA ALA A 206 -12.47 0.51 4.66
C ALA A 206 -12.23 2.02 4.53
N MET A 207 -11.47 2.45 3.50
CA MET A 207 -11.25 3.86 3.20
C MET A 207 -12.56 4.60 2.94
N LEU A 208 -13.46 4.05 2.14
CA LEU A 208 -14.76 4.65 1.86
C LEU A 208 -15.61 4.80 3.13
N GLN A 209 -15.69 3.74 3.96
CA GLN A 209 -16.45 3.78 5.22
C GLN A 209 -15.86 4.78 6.22
N LEU A 210 -14.54 4.84 6.37
CA LEU A 210 -13.86 5.81 7.23
C LEU A 210 -14.04 7.25 6.74
N MET A 211 -14.00 7.49 5.43
CA MET A 211 -14.25 8.80 4.85
C MET A 211 -15.66 9.30 5.18
N ASN A 212 -16.66 8.42 5.06
CA ASN A 212 -18.08 8.76 5.28
C ASN A 212 -18.51 8.72 6.76
N SER A 213 -17.61 8.35 7.66
CA SER A 213 -17.87 8.35 9.11
C SER A 213 -17.54 9.72 9.74
N SER A 214 -17.99 9.92 10.98
CA SER A 214 -17.58 11.07 11.81
C SER A 214 -16.19 10.91 12.45
N ILE A 215 -15.48 9.81 12.18
CA ILE A 215 -14.17 9.54 12.76
C ILE A 215 -13.13 10.46 12.13
N THR A 216 -12.41 11.20 12.95
CA THR A 216 -11.30 12.07 12.55
C THR A 216 -10.17 11.99 13.56
N ALA A 217 -8.98 12.51 13.22
CA ALA A 217 -7.79 12.53 14.07
C ALA A 217 -7.40 11.14 14.61
N GLN A 218 -7.53 10.11 13.79
CA GLN A 218 -7.17 8.73 14.13
C GLN A 218 -6.43 8.03 13.01
N ARG A 219 -5.64 7.00 13.38
CA ARG A 219 -5.04 6.07 12.43
C ARG A 219 -5.54 4.65 12.67
N PHE A 220 -5.59 3.86 11.60
CA PHE A 220 -6.13 2.49 11.60
C PHE A 220 -5.23 1.54 10.82
N ILE A 221 -4.82 0.44 11.44
CA ILE A 221 -4.20 -0.67 10.74
C ILE A 221 -5.26 -1.40 9.92
N ILE A 222 -4.98 -1.59 8.61
CA ILE A 222 -5.82 -2.41 7.75
C ILE A 222 -5.07 -3.68 7.43
N SER A 223 -5.37 -4.75 8.19
CA SER A 223 -4.76 -6.08 8.09
C SER A 223 -5.85 -7.13 8.07
N GLY A 224 -6.01 -7.82 6.93
CA GLY A 224 -6.99 -8.90 6.82
C GLY A 224 -6.53 -10.15 7.55
N HIS A 225 -5.33 -10.63 7.23
CA HIS A 225 -4.82 -11.92 7.70
C HIS A 225 -3.34 -11.86 8.03
N ASN A 226 -2.96 -12.30 9.24
CA ASN A 226 -1.57 -12.55 9.60
C ASN A 226 -1.20 -13.98 9.14
N THR A 227 -0.44 -14.09 8.06
CA THR A 227 -0.26 -15.37 7.36
C THR A 227 1.22 -15.62 7.06
N PRO A 228 1.72 -16.87 7.21
CA PRO A 228 3.07 -17.23 6.77
C PRO A 228 3.25 -17.03 5.25
N TYR A 229 4.39 -16.48 4.83
CA TYR A 229 4.70 -16.33 3.40
C TYR A 229 4.61 -17.66 2.64
N ARG A 230 5.02 -18.78 3.27
CA ARG A 230 4.88 -20.11 2.68
C ARG A 230 3.42 -20.44 2.32
N THR A 231 2.48 -20.11 3.18
CA THR A 231 1.05 -20.35 2.94
C THR A 231 0.56 -19.50 1.76
N ILE A 232 0.91 -18.21 1.73
CA ILE A 232 0.58 -17.31 0.60
C ILE A 232 1.14 -17.85 -0.72
N PHE A 233 2.41 -18.25 -0.75
CA PHE A 233 3.03 -18.80 -1.95
C PHE A 233 2.38 -20.10 -2.42
N ASN A 234 1.99 -20.97 -1.49
CA ASN A 234 1.28 -22.21 -1.82
C ASN A 234 -0.09 -21.92 -2.43
N LEU A 235 -0.87 -21.03 -1.84
CA LEU A 235 -2.18 -20.61 -2.36
C LEU A 235 -2.06 -20.01 -3.77
N ILE A 236 -1.05 -19.15 -3.99
CA ILE A 236 -0.79 -18.59 -5.32
C ILE A 236 -0.40 -19.68 -6.33
N ALA A 237 0.45 -20.63 -5.92
CA ALA A 237 0.86 -21.74 -6.77
C ALA A 237 -0.33 -22.63 -7.18
N ASP A 238 -1.23 -22.91 -6.23
CA ASP A 238 -2.45 -23.68 -6.46
C ASP A 238 -3.39 -22.93 -7.43
N ALA A 239 -3.58 -21.61 -7.24
CA ALA A 239 -4.42 -20.77 -8.11
C ALA A 239 -3.92 -20.76 -9.57
N PHE A 240 -2.59 -20.70 -9.78
CA PHE A 240 -1.99 -20.78 -11.11
C PHE A 240 -1.75 -22.20 -11.61
N LYS A 241 -2.03 -23.24 -10.80
CA LYS A 241 -1.77 -24.65 -11.10
C LYS A 241 -0.29 -24.93 -11.41
N VAL A 242 0.62 -24.27 -10.70
CA VAL A 242 2.07 -24.46 -10.81
C VAL A 242 2.65 -25.16 -9.57
N PRO A 243 3.83 -25.77 -9.65
CA PRO A 243 4.45 -26.42 -8.49
C PRO A 243 4.67 -25.44 -7.32
N ARG A 244 4.32 -25.89 -6.12
CA ARG A 244 4.53 -25.12 -4.88
C ARG A 244 6.02 -24.93 -4.59
N PRO A 245 6.46 -23.75 -4.08
CA PRO A 245 7.82 -23.55 -3.59
C PRO A 245 8.18 -24.59 -2.51
N HIS A 246 9.32 -25.27 -2.69
CA HIS A 246 9.71 -26.41 -1.84
C HIS A 246 11.07 -26.24 -1.18
N LYS A 247 11.86 -25.20 -1.54
CA LYS A 247 13.18 -24.94 -0.94
C LYS A 247 13.07 -23.85 0.12
N ARG A 248 13.47 -24.17 1.35
CA ARG A 248 13.47 -23.20 2.44
C ARG A 248 14.69 -22.28 2.34
N VAL A 249 14.46 -20.97 2.41
CA VAL A 249 15.52 -19.96 2.59
C VAL A 249 15.94 -19.93 4.06
N THR A 250 17.19 -20.30 4.34
CA THR A 250 17.76 -20.16 5.68
C THR A 250 18.33 -18.74 5.87
N PRO A 251 18.50 -18.24 7.13
CA PRO A 251 19.11 -16.94 7.38
C PRO A 251 20.50 -16.78 6.77
N VAL A 252 21.30 -17.85 6.77
CA VAL A 252 22.64 -17.85 6.17
C VAL A 252 22.58 -17.70 4.64
N LEU A 253 21.72 -18.50 3.99
CA LEU A 253 21.51 -18.41 2.54
C LEU A 253 21.01 -17.02 2.15
N ALA A 254 20.04 -16.49 2.87
CA ALA A 254 19.52 -15.16 2.67
C ALA A 254 20.62 -14.09 2.78
N ALA A 255 21.47 -14.21 3.79
CA ALA A 255 22.61 -13.30 3.99
C ALA A 255 23.64 -13.35 2.85
N ILE A 256 23.83 -14.48 2.22
CA ILE A 256 24.72 -14.63 1.04
C ILE A 256 24.05 -14.01 -0.19
N VAL A 257 22.79 -14.35 -0.46
CA VAL A 257 22.06 -13.97 -1.69
C VAL A 257 21.93 -12.45 -1.80
N TRP A 258 21.51 -11.74 -0.73
CA TRP A 258 21.38 -10.28 -0.84
C TRP A 258 22.73 -9.57 -1.07
N ARG A 259 23.84 -10.12 -0.56
CA ARG A 259 25.18 -9.57 -0.82
C ARG A 259 25.59 -9.77 -2.29
N LEU A 260 25.31 -10.94 -2.85
CA LEU A 260 25.56 -11.21 -4.26
C LEU A 260 24.72 -10.31 -5.16
N GLU A 261 23.43 -10.09 -4.83
CA GLU A 261 22.55 -9.17 -5.56
C GLU A 261 23.05 -7.70 -5.43
N ALA A 262 23.56 -7.29 -4.27
CA ALA A 262 24.15 -5.96 -4.10
C ALA A 262 25.38 -5.76 -4.98
N VAL A 263 26.31 -6.76 -5.03
CA VAL A 263 27.49 -6.74 -5.90
C VAL A 263 27.07 -6.71 -7.38
N LYS A 264 26.12 -7.57 -7.79
CA LYS A 264 25.58 -7.58 -9.14
C LYS A 264 24.97 -6.23 -9.54
N ALA A 265 24.24 -5.59 -8.63
CA ALA A 265 23.64 -4.26 -8.84
C ALA A 265 24.71 -3.17 -9.08
N LEU A 266 25.87 -3.26 -8.45
CA LEU A 266 27.00 -2.35 -8.68
C LEU A 266 27.53 -2.47 -10.12
N PHE A 267 27.69 -3.71 -10.65
CA PHE A 267 28.21 -3.94 -11.99
C PHE A 267 27.17 -3.73 -13.09
N THR A 268 25.92 -4.05 -12.84
CA THR A 268 24.85 -3.98 -13.87
C THR A 268 24.08 -2.66 -13.90
N GLY A 269 24.22 -1.83 -12.84
CA GLY A 269 23.43 -0.60 -12.67
C GLY A 269 21.94 -0.84 -12.37
N LYS A 270 21.47 -2.10 -12.38
CA LYS A 270 20.08 -2.48 -12.12
C LYS A 270 19.81 -2.55 -10.63
N SER A 271 18.56 -2.25 -10.23
CA SER A 271 18.12 -2.42 -8.84
C SER A 271 18.25 -3.88 -8.39
N PRO A 272 18.75 -4.15 -7.16
CA PRO A 272 18.87 -5.51 -6.66
C PRO A 272 17.49 -6.13 -6.45
N LEU A 273 17.33 -7.40 -6.79
CA LEU A 273 16.10 -8.16 -6.58
C LEU A 273 15.80 -8.38 -5.09
N LEU A 274 16.86 -8.51 -4.29
CA LEU A 274 16.78 -8.69 -2.85
C LEU A 274 17.73 -7.69 -2.17
N THR A 275 17.21 -6.95 -1.21
CA THR A 275 18.00 -6.08 -0.33
C THR A 275 18.16 -6.73 1.04
N LYS A 276 19.09 -6.23 1.85
CA LYS A 276 19.21 -6.66 3.25
C LYS A 276 17.87 -6.53 3.99
N GLU A 277 17.17 -5.43 3.76
CA GLU A 277 15.90 -5.09 4.39
C GLU A 277 14.80 -6.08 4.00
N THR A 278 14.55 -6.27 2.70
CA THR A 278 13.50 -7.21 2.23
C THR A 278 13.77 -8.64 2.70
N THR A 279 15.04 -9.03 2.80
CA THR A 279 15.47 -10.34 3.28
C THR A 279 15.17 -10.53 4.77
N LEU A 280 15.44 -9.53 5.61
CA LEU A 280 15.13 -9.56 7.04
C LEU A 280 13.62 -9.53 7.30
N THR A 281 12.90 -8.67 6.59
CA THR A 281 11.43 -8.57 6.70
C THR A 281 10.74 -9.89 6.31
N ALA A 282 11.20 -10.53 5.23
CA ALA A 282 10.62 -11.80 4.78
C ALA A 282 10.87 -12.98 5.74
N GLN A 283 11.80 -12.87 6.67
CA GLN A 283 12.08 -13.90 7.69
C GLN A 283 11.47 -13.58 9.06
N ALA A 284 11.07 -12.34 9.30
CA ALA A 284 10.48 -11.90 10.55
C ALA A 284 9.07 -12.51 10.76
N ILE A 285 8.73 -12.77 12.00
CA ILE A 285 7.35 -13.13 12.39
C ILE A 285 6.73 -11.84 12.95
N VAL A 286 5.83 -11.26 12.18
CA VAL A 286 5.17 -9.99 12.52
C VAL A 286 3.67 -10.18 12.40
N ASN A 287 2.96 -9.96 13.50
CA ASN A 287 1.50 -9.94 13.54
C ASN A 287 1.01 -8.51 13.71
N PHE A 288 -0.12 -8.20 13.15
CA PHE A 288 -0.77 -6.89 13.22
C PHE A 288 -2.13 -7.05 13.89
N ASP A 289 -2.46 -6.12 14.79
CA ASP A 289 -3.77 -6.04 15.43
C ASP A 289 -4.68 -5.12 14.60
N ASN A 290 -5.77 -5.65 14.08
CA ASN A 290 -6.77 -4.93 13.31
C ASN A 290 -8.05 -4.63 14.13
N SER A 291 -8.06 -4.92 15.41
CA SER A 291 -9.25 -4.84 16.27
C SER A 291 -9.81 -3.43 16.37
N LYS A 292 -8.96 -2.40 16.26
CA LYS A 292 -9.39 -0.98 16.29
C LYS A 292 -10.28 -0.66 15.10
N LEU A 293 -9.92 -1.09 13.89
CA LEU A 293 -10.74 -0.89 12.69
C LEU A 293 -12.09 -1.61 12.82
N LEU A 294 -12.07 -2.88 13.23
CA LEU A 294 -13.30 -3.67 13.38
C LEU A 294 -14.26 -3.14 14.45
N LYS A 295 -13.73 -2.52 15.50
CA LYS A 295 -14.54 -1.81 16.50
C LYS A 295 -15.12 -0.51 15.95
N ALA A 296 -14.37 0.21 15.13
CA ALA A 296 -14.81 1.47 14.53
C ALA A 296 -15.81 1.25 13.38
N LEU A 297 -15.74 0.12 12.69
CA LEU A 297 -16.59 -0.28 11.58
C LEU A 297 -17.20 -1.67 11.86
N PRO A 298 -18.24 -1.77 12.70
CA PRO A 298 -18.76 -3.08 13.17
C PRO A 298 -19.28 -4.00 12.06
N ASP A 299 -19.80 -3.43 10.97
CA ASP A 299 -20.33 -4.17 9.81
C ASP A 299 -19.26 -4.52 8.78
N PHE A 300 -17.99 -4.16 9.05
CA PHE A 300 -16.87 -4.44 8.16
C PHE A 300 -16.34 -5.86 8.39
N SER A 301 -16.15 -6.58 7.30
CA SER A 301 -15.48 -7.88 7.32
C SER A 301 -14.42 -7.95 6.21
N TYR A 302 -13.33 -8.66 6.49
CA TYR A 302 -12.31 -8.92 5.50
C TYR A 302 -12.65 -10.11 4.62
N THR A 303 -12.29 -10.02 3.36
CA THR A 303 -12.38 -11.12 2.39
C THR A 303 -11.43 -12.26 2.78
N PRO A 304 -11.85 -13.53 2.75
CA PRO A 304 -10.96 -14.66 2.99
C PRO A 304 -9.74 -14.63 2.07
N ILE A 305 -8.57 -15.02 2.60
CA ILE A 305 -7.30 -14.89 1.88
C ILE A 305 -7.26 -15.75 0.61
N GLU A 306 -7.91 -16.92 0.66
CA GLU A 306 -8.04 -17.83 -0.48
C GLU A 306 -8.86 -17.20 -1.61
N GLU A 307 -9.96 -16.54 -1.29
CA GLU A 307 -10.79 -15.83 -2.27
C GLU A 307 -10.01 -14.68 -2.91
N THR A 308 -9.32 -13.89 -2.08
CA THR A 308 -8.45 -12.81 -2.54
C THR A 308 -7.42 -13.32 -3.54
N ILE A 309 -6.69 -14.40 -3.20
CA ILE A 309 -5.62 -14.94 -4.03
C ILE A 309 -6.17 -15.51 -5.34
N ASN A 310 -7.28 -16.27 -5.29
CA ASN A 310 -7.91 -16.84 -6.49
C ASN A 310 -8.38 -15.74 -7.45
N ARG A 311 -9.07 -14.71 -6.93
CA ARG A 311 -9.51 -13.57 -7.72
C ARG A 311 -8.32 -12.83 -8.35
N VAL A 312 -7.30 -12.49 -7.57
CA VAL A 312 -6.13 -11.75 -8.07
C VAL A 312 -5.36 -12.58 -9.11
N ALA A 313 -5.21 -13.90 -8.90
CA ALA A 313 -4.57 -14.77 -9.89
C ALA A 313 -5.34 -14.82 -11.20
N GLN A 314 -6.67 -14.89 -11.16
CA GLN A 314 -7.53 -14.83 -12.33
C GLN A 314 -7.39 -13.48 -13.06
N GLU A 315 -7.55 -12.36 -12.34
CA GLU A 315 -7.43 -11.01 -12.91
C GLU A 315 -6.05 -10.78 -13.56
N LEU A 316 -4.97 -11.29 -12.96
CA LEU A 316 -3.62 -11.22 -13.53
C LEU A 316 -3.47 -12.12 -14.76
N THR A 317 -4.10 -13.30 -14.76
CA THR A 317 -4.10 -14.20 -15.91
C THR A 317 -4.76 -13.56 -17.12
N GLU A 318 -5.92 -12.94 -16.91
CA GLU A 318 -6.64 -12.21 -17.97
C GLU A 318 -5.86 -10.99 -18.45
N LYS A 319 -5.39 -10.14 -17.53
CA LYS A 319 -4.68 -8.90 -17.84
C LYS A 319 -3.39 -9.09 -18.62
N TYR A 320 -2.65 -10.16 -18.33
CA TYR A 320 -1.34 -10.43 -18.92
C TYR A 320 -1.32 -11.63 -19.88
N ASN A 321 -2.50 -12.19 -20.22
CA ASN A 321 -2.66 -13.36 -21.09
C ASN A 321 -1.73 -14.52 -20.68
N LEU A 322 -1.68 -14.81 -19.36
CA LEU A 322 -0.82 -15.86 -18.85
C LEU A 322 -1.34 -17.23 -19.29
N LYS A 323 -0.43 -18.12 -19.67
CA LYS A 323 -0.78 -19.51 -20.02
C LYS A 323 -0.98 -20.30 -18.72
N GLY A 324 -2.10 -21.02 -18.63
CA GLY A 324 -2.39 -21.95 -17.53
C GLY A 324 -1.53 -23.21 -17.55
#